data_0667ab0047df5bae498282fe8a1d5ef4
#
_entry.id   0667ab0047df5bae498282fe8a1d5ef4
#
_cell.length_a   1.000
_cell.length_b   1.000
_cell.length_c   1.000
_cell.angle_alpha   90.00
_cell.angle_beta   90.00
_cell.angle_gamma   90.00
#
_symmetry.space_group_name_H-M   'P 1'
#
loop_
_entity.id
_entity.type
_entity.pdbx_description
1 polymer ?
#
loop_
_entity_poly.entity_id
_entity_poly.type
_entity_poly.pdbx_seq_one_letter_code
_entity_poly.pdbx_strand_id
1 'polypeptide(L)'
;MGEQITRIKRELVHSGTILDIYKDTMELPNGKTEEWDFVSHRKGAAAVVAVREDGKVLMVRQYRPSLERETLEIPAGARDSVTEDTKVTAARELEEETGYRSDKIGFLISLKTTVAFCDEFVDVYFARDLVKTEQHLDDAEDIAVEAWDLDDLCDLIYKGRIQDAKT
;
A
#
# COMPACT_ATOMS: atom_id res chain seq x y z
N MET A 1 -15.08 24.82 18.12
CA MET A 1 -15.06 23.64 17.24
C MET A 1 -16.52 23.37 16.92
N GLY A 2 -16.88 23.27 15.62
CA GLY A 2 -18.24 22.93 15.23
C GLY A 2 -18.59 21.52 15.71
N GLU A 3 -19.87 21.24 15.85
CA GLU A 3 -20.36 19.89 16.14
C GLU A 3 -19.83 18.92 15.08
N GLN A 4 -19.24 17.80 15.52
CA GLN A 4 -18.62 16.82 14.62
C GLN A 4 -19.67 15.78 14.22
N ILE A 5 -19.51 15.26 13.00
CA ILE A 5 -20.25 14.07 12.55
C ILE A 5 -19.85 12.90 13.46
N THR A 6 -20.82 12.19 14.02
CA THR A 6 -20.59 11.10 14.96
C THR A 6 -21.19 9.79 14.42
N ARG A 7 -20.39 8.72 14.43
CA ARG A 7 -20.91 7.40 14.13
C ARG A 7 -21.69 6.85 15.34
N ILE A 8 -22.99 6.65 15.17
CA ILE A 8 -23.89 6.13 16.21
C ILE A 8 -24.14 4.62 16.10
N LYS A 9 -23.93 4.02 14.92
CA LYS A 9 -24.08 2.57 14.68
C LYS A 9 -23.12 2.11 13.60
N ARG A 10 -22.62 0.87 13.70
CA ARG A 10 -21.90 0.15 12.64
C ARG A 10 -22.47 -1.25 12.50
N GLU A 11 -22.76 -1.66 11.29
CA GLU A 11 -23.23 -3.01 10.94
C GLU A 11 -22.29 -3.62 9.92
N LEU A 12 -21.85 -4.86 10.17
CA LEU A 12 -21.10 -5.63 9.17
C LEU A 12 -22.07 -6.10 8.08
N VAL A 13 -21.82 -5.67 6.84
CA VAL A 13 -22.60 -6.03 5.66
C VAL A 13 -22.01 -7.25 4.95
N HIS A 14 -20.68 -7.28 4.84
CA HIS A 14 -19.96 -8.36 4.16
C HIS A 14 -18.58 -8.55 4.74
N SER A 15 -18.17 -9.81 4.91
CA SER A 15 -16.81 -10.17 5.28
C SER A 15 -16.16 -10.95 4.13
N GLY A 16 -15.20 -10.34 3.46
CA GLY A 16 -14.42 -10.93 2.38
C GLY A 16 -13.12 -11.59 2.87
N THR A 17 -12.24 -11.93 1.95
CA THR A 17 -10.93 -12.54 2.26
C THR A 17 -10.02 -11.58 3.00
N ILE A 18 -9.89 -10.34 2.52
CA ILE A 18 -9.00 -9.31 3.09
C ILE A 18 -9.74 -8.07 3.57
N LEU A 19 -10.98 -7.86 3.14
CA LEU A 19 -11.78 -6.68 3.42
C LEU A 19 -13.05 -7.05 4.18
N ASP A 20 -13.47 -6.14 5.08
CA ASP A 20 -14.81 -6.13 5.67
C ASP A 20 -15.54 -4.87 5.21
N ILE A 21 -16.79 -5.02 4.80
CA ILE A 21 -17.64 -3.91 4.38
C ILE A 21 -18.68 -3.67 5.47
N TYR A 22 -18.76 -2.44 5.92
CA TYR A 22 -19.69 -2.01 6.95
C TYR A 22 -20.64 -0.93 6.42
N LYS A 23 -21.79 -0.86 7.03
CA LYS A 23 -22.72 0.26 6.95
C LYS A 23 -22.70 1.00 8.27
N ASP A 24 -22.31 2.27 8.22
CA ASP A 24 -22.26 3.17 9.36
C ASP A 24 -23.46 4.12 9.35
N THR A 25 -24.19 4.19 10.46
CA THR A 25 -25.19 5.24 10.67
C THR A 25 -24.49 6.42 11.34
N MET A 26 -24.48 7.56 10.66
CA MET A 26 -23.82 8.79 11.10
C MET A 26 -24.86 9.80 11.55
N GLU A 27 -24.67 10.42 12.71
CA GLU A 27 -25.41 11.59 13.16
C GLU A 27 -24.68 12.87 12.72
N LEU A 28 -25.40 13.71 11.97
CA LEU A 28 -24.89 14.99 11.47
C LEU A 28 -25.10 16.10 12.52
N PRO A 29 -24.36 17.22 12.42
CA PRO A 29 -24.50 18.36 13.35
C PRO A 29 -25.91 18.97 13.45
N ASN A 30 -26.74 18.74 12.44
CA ASN A 30 -28.14 19.20 12.40
C ASN A 30 -29.13 18.20 13.00
N GLY A 31 -28.66 17.11 13.64
CA GLY A 31 -29.47 16.05 14.25
C GLY A 31 -30.07 15.06 13.27
N LYS A 32 -29.78 15.19 11.96
CA LYS A 32 -30.19 14.17 10.98
C LYS A 32 -29.23 12.99 10.97
N THR A 33 -29.70 11.85 10.51
CA THR A 33 -28.87 10.65 10.32
C THR A 33 -28.75 10.32 8.85
N GLU A 34 -27.56 9.83 8.46
CA GLU A 34 -27.25 9.30 7.12
C GLU A 34 -26.54 7.95 7.22
N GLU A 35 -26.67 7.14 6.18
CA GLU A 35 -25.97 5.86 6.06
C GLU A 35 -24.77 6.03 5.14
N TRP A 36 -23.59 5.61 5.64
CA TRP A 36 -22.32 5.66 4.91
C TRP A 36 -21.71 4.27 4.82
N ASP A 37 -21.08 3.98 3.69
CA ASP A 37 -20.28 2.77 3.54
C ASP A 37 -18.90 2.96 4.13
N PHE A 38 -18.38 1.93 4.79
CA PHE A 38 -17.01 1.89 5.31
C PHE A 38 -16.38 0.55 4.94
N VAL A 39 -15.14 0.60 4.44
CA VAL A 39 -14.33 -0.56 4.11
C VAL A 39 -13.18 -0.65 5.10
N SER A 40 -13.05 -1.78 5.78
CA SER A 40 -11.90 -2.06 6.63
C SER A 40 -10.95 -3.00 5.91
N HIS A 41 -9.72 -2.55 5.69
CA HIS A 41 -8.61 -3.39 5.27
C HIS A 41 -7.91 -3.92 6.52
N ARG A 42 -8.20 -5.17 6.88
CA ARG A 42 -7.90 -5.74 8.21
C ARG A 42 -6.46 -5.62 8.67
N LYS A 43 -5.49 -5.71 7.76
CA LYS A 43 -4.08 -5.82 8.13
C LYS A 43 -3.25 -4.57 7.85
N GLY A 44 -3.62 -3.77 6.86
CA GLY A 44 -2.74 -2.75 6.30
C GLY A 44 -1.57 -3.37 5.51
N ALA A 45 -0.68 -2.53 5.01
CA ALA A 45 0.41 -2.94 4.14
C ALA A 45 1.70 -2.16 4.43
N ALA A 46 2.80 -2.63 3.87
CA ALA A 46 4.05 -1.89 3.81
C ALA A 46 4.59 -1.84 2.38
N ALA A 47 5.31 -0.78 2.07
CA ALA A 47 5.98 -0.59 0.79
C ALA A 47 7.42 -0.11 1.01
N VAL A 48 8.28 -0.26 0.00
CA VAL A 48 9.67 0.13 0.13
C VAL A 48 10.20 0.84 -1.11
N VAL A 49 10.76 2.03 -0.91
CA VAL A 49 11.58 2.74 -1.91
C VAL A 49 13.01 2.22 -1.76
N ALA A 50 13.41 1.30 -2.61
CA ALA A 50 14.71 0.64 -2.56
C ALA A 50 15.66 1.24 -3.59
N VAL A 51 16.78 1.82 -3.11
CA VAL A 51 17.75 2.52 -3.95
C VAL A 51 19.04 1.72 -4.05
N ARG A 52 19.45 1.40 -5.27
CA ARG A 52 20.69 0.70 -5.61
C ARG A 52 21.91 1.63 -5.47
N GLU A 53 23.11 1.04 -5.50
CA GLU A 53 24.39 1.80 -5.48
C GLU A 53 24.54 2.76 -6.66
N ASP A 54 23.96 2.42 -7.83
CA ASP A 54 23.97 3.28 -9.02
C ASP A 54 22.93 4.41 -8.97
N GLY A 55 22.22 4.57 -7.84
CA GLY A 55 21.22 5.60 -7.63
C GLY A 55 19.82 5.26 -8.19
N LYS A 56 19.67 4.13 -8.88
CA LYS A 56 18.39 3.73 -9.44
C LYS A 56 17.45 3.15 -8.39
N VAL A 57 16.17 3.44 -8.55
CA VAL A 57 15.07 2.90 -7.71
C VAL A 57 14.61 1.57 -8.29
N LEU A 58 14.48 0.56 -7.44
CA LEU A 58 13.86 -0.72 -7.83
C LEU A 58 12.34 -0.54 -7.88
N MET A 59 11.78 -0.93 -9.01
CA MET A 59 10.36 -0.95 -9.29
C MET A 59 9.92 -2.35 -9.66
N VAL A 60 8.66 -2.64 -9.44
CA VAL A 60 8.00 -3.88 -9.84
C VAL A 60 6.93 -3.58 -10.87
N ARG A 61 6.89 -4.38 -11.92
CA ARG A 61 5.82 -4.37 -12.92
C ARG A 61 4.97 -5.60 -12.72
N GLN A 62 3.67 -5.41 -12.51
CA GLN A 62 2.74 -6.50 -12.28
C GLN A 62 1.36 -6.20 -12.87
N TYR A 63 0.61 -7.26 -13.20
CA TYR A 63 -0.77 -7.13 -13.64
C TYR A 63 -1.71 -6.93 -12.45
N ARG A 64 -2.52 -5.89 -12.50
CA ARG A 64 -3.54 -5.61 -11.49
C ARG A 64 -4.95 -5.91 -12.04
N PRO A 65 -5.58 -7.02 -11.63
CA PRO A 65 -6.92 -7.41 -12.11
C PRO A 65 -7.97 -6.32 -11.90
N SER A 66 -7.87 -5.54 -10.82
CA SER A 66 -8.79 -4.43 -10.52
C SER A 66 -8.73 -3.29 -11.55
N LEU A 67 -7.62 -3.16 -12.29
CA LEU A 67 -7.41 -2.14 -13.32
C LEU A 67 -7.35 -2.75 -14.73
N GLU A 68 -7.35 -4.09 -14.84
CA GLU A 68 -7.23 -4.86 -16.07
C GLU A 68 -5.98 -4.47 -16.91
N ARG A 69 -4.87 -4.13 -16.23
CA ARG A 69 -3.62 -3.72 -16.87
C ARG A 69 -2.41 -3.91 -15.97
N GLU A 70 -1.22 -3.85 -16.57
CA GLU A 70 0.02 -3.75 -15.83
C GLU A 70 0.19 -2.35 -15.20
N THR A 71 0.80 -2.34 -14.03
CA THR A 71 1.21 -1.14 -13.29
C THR A 71 2.69 -1.20 -12.97
N LEU A 72 3.31 -0.04 -12.84
CA LEU A 72 4.68 0.12 -12.36
C LEU A 72 4.59 0.70 -10.95
N GLU A 73 5.09 -0.05 -9.98
CA GLU A 73 4.90 0.23 -8.56
C GLU A 73 6.22 0.09 -7.78
N ILE A 74 6.31 0.70 -6.60
CA ILE A 74 7.34 0.31 -5.62
C ILE A 74 6.95 -1.05 -4.99
N PRO A 75 7.90 -1.92 -4.61
CA PRO A 75 7.63 -3.19 -3.93
C PRO A 75 6.77 -2.99 -2.70
N ALA A 76 5.72 -3.82 -2.55
CA ALA A 76 4.76 -3.66 -1.46
C ALA A 76 3.84 -4.86 -1.29
N GLY A 77 3.50 -5.19 -0.04
CA GLY A 77 2.50 -6.19 0.24
C GLY A 77 1.84 -6.05 1.61
N ALA A 78 0.87 -6.91 1.86
CA ALA A 78 0.11 -6.91 3.09
C ALA A 78 0.91 -7.54 4.25
N ARG A 79 0.62 -7.09 5.47
CA ARG A 79 1.14 -7.76 6.67
C ARG A 79 0.55 -9.18 6.79
N ASP A 80 1.33 -10.13 7.27
CA ASP A 80 0.85 -11.49 7.54
C ASP A 80 -0.16 -11.53 8.69
N SER A 81 0.00 -10.65 9.64
CA SER A 81 -0.92 -10.49 10.78
C SER A 81 -1.11 -9.01 11.17
N VAL A 82 -2.16 -8.73 11.92
CA VAL A 82 -2.42 -7.37 12.47
C VAL A 82 -1.35 -6.91 13.47
N THR A 83 -0.55 -7.82 14.00
CA THR A 83 0.52 -7.54 14.97
C THR A 83 1.92 -7.51 14.33
N GLU A 84 2.05 -7.85 13.04
CA GLU A 84 3.35 -7.78 12.36
C GLU A 84 3.81 -6.32 12.27
N ASP A 85 5.09 -6.09 12.58
CA ASP A 85 5.71 -4.78 12.38
C ASP A 85 5.83 -4.52 10.88
N THR A 86 5.34 -3.37 10.41
CA THR A 86 5.37 -2.99 8.99
C THR A 86 6.79 -2.91 8.43
N LYS A 87 7.80 -2.69 9.27
CA LYS A 87 9.21 -2.78 8.86
C LYS A 87 9.60 -4.21 8.47
N VAL A 88 9.09 -5.22 9.18
CA VAL A 88 9.32 -6.63 8.86
C VAL A 88 8.65 -6.96 7.54
N THR A 89 7.39 -6.55 7.36
CA THR A 89 6.68 -6.67 6.08
C THR A 89 7.48 -6.03 4.94
N ALA A 90 7.93 -4.78 5.09
CA ALA A 90 8.69 -4.07 4.05
C ALA A 90 9.99 -4.80 3.68
N ALA A 91 10.70 -5.36 4.67
CA ALA A 91 11.93 -6.13 4.43
C ALA A 91 11.65 -7.44 3.68
N ARG A 92 10.59 -8.15 4.06
CA ARG A 92 10.14 -9.38 3.42
C ARG A 92 9.73 -9.13 1.97
N GLU A 93 8.84 -8.17 1.73
CA GLU A 93 8.36 -7.80 0.39
C GLU A 93 9.48 -7.33 -0.54
N LEU A 94 10.45 -6.57 -0.01
CA LEU A 94 11.64 -6.20 -0.78
C LEU A 94 12.36 -7.44 -1.30
N GLU A 95 12.58 -8.43 -0.46
CA GLU A 95 13.31 -9.66 -0.84
C GLU A 95 12.46 -10.54 -1.76
N GLU A 96 11.22 -10.81 -1.40
CA GLU A 96 10.31 -11.69 -2.15
C GLU A 96 10.04 -11.16 -3.55
N GLU A 97 9.66 -9.89 -3.69
CA GLU A 97 9.29 -9.32 -5.00
C GLU A 97 10.50 -8.94 -5.85
N THR A 98 11.64 -8.57 -5.27
CA THR A 98 12.76 -8.01 -6.05
C THR A 98 14.01 -8.86 -6.07
N GLY A 99 14.18 -9.81 -5.16
CA GLY A 99 15.44 -10.54 -4.96
C GLY A 99 16.55 -9.63 -4.44
N TYR A 100 16.21 -8.64 -3.61
CA TYR A 100 17.17 -7.81 -2.89
C TYR A 100 16.75 -7.68 -1.44
N ARG A 101 17.74 -7.65 -0.55
CA ARG A 101 17.54 -7.36 0.88
C ARG A 101 18.40 -6.19 1.33
N SER A 102 18.04 -5.60 2.46
CA SER A 102 18.83 -4.54 3.09
C SER A 102 18.70 -4.61 4.62
N ASP A 103 19.81 -4.38 5.31
CA ASP A 103 19.82 -4.14 6.75
C ASP A 103 19.58 -2.65 7.09
N LYS A 104 19.54 -1.78 6.06
CA LYS A 104 19.35 -0.33 6.22
C LYS A 104 18.00 0.11 5.70
N ILE A 105 16.97 -0.32 6.43
CA ILE A 105 15.58 0.03 6.17
C ILE A 105 15.11 1.04 7.24
N GLY A 106 14.66 2.20 6.79
CA GLY A 106 14.15 3.28 7.64
C GLY A 106 12.74 3.69 7.24
N PHE A 107 11.89 4.04 8.22
CA PHE A 107 10.54 4.56 7.98
C PHE A 107 10.60 5.89 7.23
N LEU A 108 9.75 6.06 6.22
CA LEU A 108 9.64 7.27 5.42
C LEU A 108 8.34 8.01 5.72
N ILE A 109 7.18 7.37 5.50
CA ILE A 109 5.86 7.98 5.67
C ILE A 109 4.79 6.91 5.84
N SER A 110 3.68 7.26 6.51
CA SER A 110 2.45 6.46 6.53
C SER A 110 1.39 7.10 5.65
N LEU A 111 0.85 6.36 4.72
CA LEU A 111 -0.18 6.81 3.79
C LEU A 111 -1.53 6.22 4.16
N LYS A 112 -2.60 6.98 3.94
CA LYS A 112 -3.97 6.49 3.89
C LYS A 112 -4.40 6.44 2.44
N THR A 113 -4.69 5.26 1.91
CA THR A 113 -4.94 5.08 0.47
C THR A 113 -6.25 5.71 0.01
N THR A 114 -7.29 5.65 0.85
CA THR A 114 -8.62 6.15 0.47
C THR A 114 -9.38 6.67 1.69
N VAL A 115 -9.07 7.90 2.13
CA VAL A 115 -9.62 8.49 3.37
C VAL A 115 -11.14 8.67 3.39
N ALA A 116 -11.80 8.60 2.23
CA ALA A 116 -13.24 8.87 2.14
C ALA A 116 -14.09 7.73 2.76
N PHE A 117 -13.66 6.47 2.60
CA PHE A 117 -14.46 5.31 3.00
C PHE A 117 -13.64 4.10 3.46
N CYS A 118 -12.32 4.16 3.48
CA CYS A 118 -11.46 3.04 3.83
C CYS A 118 -10.44 3.43 4.90
N ASP A 119 -10.14 2.50 5.82
CA ASP A 119 -9.13 2.69 6.86
C ASP A 119 -7.74 2.16 6.48
N GLU A 120 -7.58 1.62 5.27
CA GLU A 120 -6.30 1.11 4.81
C GLU A 120 -5.17 2.12 5.02
N PHE A 121 -4.05 1.59 5.46
CA PHE A 121 -2.80 2.33 5.51
C PHE A 121 -1.68 1.54 4.82
N VAL A 122 -0.71 2.27 4.30
CA VAL A 122 0.54 1.72 3.78
C VAL A 122 1.68 2.49 4.44
N ASP A 123 2.49 1.80 5.20
CA ASP A 123 3.72 2.34 5.75
C ASP A 123 4.84 2.19 4.72
N VAL A 124 5.37 3.31 4.26
CA VAL A 124 6.44 3.33 3.25
C VAL A 124 7.78 3.46 3.95
N TYR A 125 8.70 2.61 3.55
CA TYR A 125 10.08 2.57 4.03
C TYR A 125 11.05 2.96 2.92
N PHE A 126 12.23 3.39 3.29
CA PHE A 126 13.37 3.61 2.41
C PHE A 126 14.42 2.55 2.70
N ALA A 127 14.98 1.93 1.66
CA ALA A 127 16.06 0.95 1.76
C ALA A 127 17.24 1.34 0.88
N ARG A 128 18.46 1.10 1.38
CA ARG A 128 19.72 1.29 0.67
C ARG A 128 20.73 0.21 1.04
N ASP A 129 21.90 0.24 0.39
CA ASP A 129 22.95 -0.78 0.57
C ASP A 129 22.37 -2.18 0.31
N LEU A 130 21.72 -2.29 -0.85
CA LEU A 130 21.00 -3.50 -1.24
C LEU A 130 21.96 -4.64 -1.53
N VAL A 131 21.67 -5.81 -0.99
CA VAL A 131 22.39 -7.06 -1.26
C VAL A 131 21.50 -7.93 -2.13
N LYS A 132 22.02 -8.39 -3.27
CA LYS A 132 21.26 -9.26 -4.18
C LYS A 132 21.09 -10.65 -3.56
N THR A 133 19.84 -11.14 -3.62
CA THR A 133 19.40 -12.49 -3.26
C THR A 133 18.60 -13.10 -4.43
N GLU A 134 17.70 -14.00 -4.13
CA GLU A 134 16.76 -14.58 -5.10
C GLU A 134 15.36 -14.04 -4.89
N GLN A 135 14.59 -13.90 -5.95
CA GLN A 135 13.18 -13.53 -5.92
C GLN A 135 12.35 -14.77 -5.55
N HIS A 136 11.36 -14.59 -4.68
CA HIS A 136 10.49 -15.66 -4.17
C HIS A 136 9.03 -15.23 -4.23
N LEU A 137 8.45 -15.27 -5.43
CA LEU A 137 7.07 -14.86 -5.66
C LEU A 137 6.07 -15.90 -5.15
N ASP A 138 4.91 -15.46 -4.72
CA ASP A 138 3.77 -16.31 -4.47
C ASP A 138 3.23 -16.92 -5.77
N ASP A 139 2.56 -18.08 -5.68
CA ASP A 139 2.03 -18.81 -6.84
C ASP A 139 1.12 -17.99 -7.77
N ALA A 140 0.50 -16.94 -7.25
CA ALA A 140 -0.41 -16.06 -7.97
C ALA A 140 0.28 -14.78 -8.50
N GLU A 141 1.57 -14.60 -8.26
CA GLU A 141 2.31 -13.41 -8.64
C GLU A 141 3.12 -13.62 -9.91
N ASP A 142 3.06 -12.62 -10.78
CA ASP A 142 3.90 -12.49 -11.97
C ASP A 142 4.48 -11.07 -11.96
N ILE A 143 5.69 -10.95 -11.41
CA ILE A 143 6.34 -9.67 -11.12
C ILE A 143 7.68 -9.59 -11.85
N ALA A 144 7.82 -8.58 -12.71
CA ALA A 144 9.09 -8.20 -13.32
C ALA A 144 9.75 -7.05 -12.55
N VAL A 145 11.04 -7.20 -12.25
CA VAL A 145 11.83 -6.17 -11.54
C VAL A 145 12.53 -5.26 -12.54
N GLU A 146 12.35 -3.95 -12.36
CA GLU A 146 12.96 -2.93 -13.19
C GLU A 146 13.77 -1.95 -12.30
N ALA A 147 14.80 -1.33 -12.86
CA ALA A 147 15.59 -0.30 -12.19
C ALA A 147 15.51 1.02 -12.97
N TRP A 148 15.00 2.06 -12.35
CA TRP A 148 14.67 3.33 -12.96
C TRP A 148 15.44 4.49 -12.34
N ASP A 149 15.76 5.49 -13.14
CA ASP A 149 16.24 6.77 -12.63
C ASP A 149 15.08 7.52 -11.96
N LEU A 150 15.36 8.19 -10.84
CA LEU A 150 14.33 8.91 -10.08
C LEU A 150 13.63 10.01 -10.91
N ASP A 151 14.40 10.72 -11.74
CA ASP A 151 13.85 11.78 -12.59
C ASP A 151 12.87 11.22 -13.62
N ASP A 152 13.17 10.04 -14.20
CA ASP A 152 12.26 9.35 -15.14
C ASP A 152 10.98 8.90 -14.44
N LEU A 153 11.07 8.41 -13.20
CA LEU A 153 9.88 8.05 -12.41
C LEU A 153 9.03 9.27 -12.09
N CYS A 154 9.63 10.38 -11.67
CA CYS A 154 8.94 11.65 -11.46
C CYS A 154 8.21 12.10 -12.74
N ASP A 155 8.87 12.01 -13.89
CA ASP A 155 8.29 12.31 -15.18
C ASP A 155 7.07 11.43 -15.52
N LEU A 156 7.15 10.13 -15.22
CA LEU A 156 6.03 9.19 -15.41
C LEU A 156 4.85 9.53 -14.48
N ILE A 157 5.11 9.92 -13.24
CA ILE A 157 4.09 10.36 -12.27
C ILE A 157 3.39 11.62 -12.81
N TYR A 158 4.14 12.67 -13.16
CA TYR A 158 3.57 13.93 -13.68
C TYR A 158 2.83 13.77 -15.01
N LYS A 159 3.20 12.79 -15.83
CA LYS A 159 2.50 12.43 -17.07
C LYS A 159 1.29 11.51 -16.83
N GLY A 160 0.97 11.15 -15.59
CA GLY A 160 -0.12 10.25 -15.23
C GLY A 160 0.07 8.81 -15.73
N ARG A 161 1.31 8.38 -15.95
CA ARG A 161 1.64 7.01 -16.36
C ARG A 161 1.81 6.09 -15.14
N ILE A 162 2.27 6.62 -14.02
CA ILE A 162 2.19 5.99 -12.70
C ILE A 162 1.00 6.61 -11.98
N GLN A 163 0.03 5.80 -11.58
CA GLN A 163 -1.22 6.23 -10.95
C GLN A 163 -1.48 5.50 -9.63
N ASP A 164 -0.57 4.65 -9.23
CA ASP A 164 -0.63 3.98 -7.94
C ASP A 164 -0.31 4.96 -6.81
N ALA A 165 -1.18 5.00 -5.78
CA ALA A 165 -1.14 6.05 -4.76
C ALA A 165 0.08 5.98 -3.83
N LYS A 166 0.65 4.78 -3.62
CA LYS A 166 1.84 4.62 -2.76
C LYS A 166 3.14 4.90 -3.50
N THR A 167 3.16 4.77 -4.82
CA THR A 167 4.30 5.03 -5.70
C THR A 167 4.42 6.49 -6.07
#